data_fdd79ad4505082a2a67bd1b135346e59
#
_entry.id   fdd79ad4505082a2a67bd1b135346e59
#
_cell.length_a   1.000
_cell.length_b   1.000
_cell.length_c   1.000
_cell.angle_alpha   90.00
_cell.angle_beta   90.00
_cell.angle_gamma   90.00
#
_symmetry.space_group_name_H-M   'P 1'
#
loop_
_entity.id
_entity.type
_entity.pdbx_description
1 polymer ?
#
loop_
_entity_poly.entity_id
_entity_poly.type
_entity_poly.pdbx_seq_one_letter_code
_entity_poly.pdbx_strand_id
1 'polypeptide(L)'
;KRLRADFVLVGTVTGRLSSSGDANLQNIPSAMSKTAPGYQELHEFKVKKAFVARPGWCIVNADQSQLELRIAGACSGEERFIKSYKNKIDMHSRNANVSFSLDISVKVWENEAKELGLVPGSEEFQVYVERKLCQYIKHNFPDERQAAKSVSFGILYGMSQWGLAKDLNDKGRDAGSRRIWTPEECKGLISRFKEGYPTLIAWQTDLIRFARKHGYTYTCFGRRRYLPGIKSDKWKLKSDAERQAINTPVQSAGSDFMMAGVVNMDQNLDHDKFRFCATVHDSVVCEVREGYLDEFVQIAKGCLEEPRINGRVIPLCEVMPFVAEFEAGDTYGTLNEYKI
;
A
#
# COMPACT_ATOMS: atom_id res chain seq x y z
N LYS A 1 25.35 -19.42 -8.18
CA LYS A 1 25.86 -18.09 -7.75
C LYS A 1 24.80 -17.43 -6.87
N ARG A 2 25.22 -16.72 -5.81
CA ARG A 2 24.33 -15.89 -4.97
C ARG A 2 24.59 -14.43 -5.28
N LEU A 3 23.54 -13.63 -5.46
CA LEU A 3 23.60 -12.19 -5.47
C LEU A 3 23.44 -11.71 -4.02
N ARG A 4 24.24 -10.74 -3.62
CA ARG A 4 24.19 -10.11 -2.31
C ARG A 4 24.02 -8.61 -2.49
N ALA A 5 23.24 -8.01 -1.61
CA ALA A 5 23.08 -6.56 -1.52
C ALA A 5 23.24 -6.14 -0.06
N ASP A 6 23.70 -4.92 0.12
CA ASP A 6 23.77 -4.30 1.43
C ASP A 6 22.44 -3.59 1.70
N PHE A 7 21.82 -3.89 2.84
CA PHE A 7 20.62 -3.19 3.31
C PHE A 7 21.00 -2.18 4.38
N VAL A 8 20.76 -0.90 4.08
CA VAL A 8 21.11 0.21 4.96
C VAL A 8 19.88 0.62 5.76
N LEU A 9 19.96 0.50 7.09
CA LEU A 9 18.88 0.80 8.02
C LEU A 9 18.52 2.29 8.10
N VAL A 10 19.48 3.17 7.83
CA VAL A 10 19.34 4.64 7.99
C VAL A 10 19.62 5.36 6.67
N GLY A 11 19.42 4.68 5.55
CA GLY A 11 19.72 5.21 4.21
C GLY A 11 18.66 6.13 3.65
N THR A 12 17.45 6.16 4.24
CA THR A 12 16.35 7.00 3.79
C THR A 12 15.80 7.87 4.91
N VAL A 13 15.28 9.04 4.55
CA VAL A 13 14.68 9.98 5.53
C VAL A 13 13.37 9.47 6.12
N THR A 14 12.76 8.47 5.52
CA THR A 14 11.53 7.82 5.99
C THR A 14 11.80 6.60 6.87
N GLY A 15 13.06 6.18 7.02
CA GLY A 15 13.42 4.98 7.76
C GLY A 15 13.18 3.67 6.99
N ARG A 16 12.73 3.72 5.74
CA ARG A 16 12.71 2.56 4.86
C ARG A 16 14.14 2.06 4.66
N LEU A 17 14.30 0.74 4.63
CA LEU A 17 15.57 0.15 4.19
C LEU A 17 15.89 0.61 2.77
N SER A 18 17.15 0.90 2.52
CA SER A 18 17.64 1.09 1.16
C SER A 18 18.65 -0.01 0.81
N SER A 19 18.53 -0.50 -0.41
CA SER A 19 19.47 -1.48 -0.93
C SER A 19 20.59 -0.77 -1.68
N SER A 20 21.84 -1.14 -1.39
CA SER A 20 23.05 -0.65 -2.02
C SER A 20 23.99 -1.81 -2.37
N GLY A 21 25.20 -1.52 -2.87
CA GLY A 21 26.19 -2.53 -3.30
C GLY A 21 26.06 -2.87 -4.78
N ASP A 22 26.53 -4.06 -5.17
CA ASP A 22 26.61 -4.51 -6.58
C ASP A 22 25.25 -4.70 -7.24
N ALA A 23 24.17 -4.87 -6.45
CA ALA A 23 22.82 -5.03 -6.94
C ALA A 23 21.80 -4.39 -6.01
N ASN A 24 20.93 -3.54 -6.56
CA ASN A 24 19.77 -3.01 -5.82
C ASN A 24 18.62 -4.02 -5.91
N LEU A 25 18.50 -4.88 -4.89
CA LEU A 25 17.47 -5.93 -4.85
C LEU A 25 16.04 -5.37 -4.62
N GLN A 26 15.91 -4.11 -4.21
CA GLN A 26 14.59 -3.47 -4.04
C GLN A 26 14.00 -2.95 -5.36
N ASN A 27 14.82 -2.79 -6.39
CA ASN A 27 14.43 -2.24 -7.69
C ASN A 27 14.51 -3.26 -8.82
N ILE A 28 14.36 -4.56 -8.53
CA ILE A 28 14.31 -5.60 -9.57
C ILE A 28 13.03 -5.43 -10.38
N PRO A 29 13.11 -5.18 -11.70
CA PRO A 29 11.92 -4.95 -12.53
C PRO A 29 11.01 -6.18 -12.55
N SER A 30 9.72 -5.96 -12.34
CA SER A 30 8.70 -7.04 -12.43
C SER A 30 8.34 -7.33 -13.89
N ALA A 31 8.31 -6.29 -14.72
CA ALA A 31 8.05 -6.36 -16.14
C ALA A 31 8.79 -5.22 -16.85
N MET A 32 9.04 -5.39 -18.14
CA MET A 32 9.60 -4.34 -18.97
C MET A 32 8.48 -3.40 -19.41
N SER A 33 8.71 -2.07 -19.37
CA SER A 33 7.77 -1.10 -19.93
C SER A 33 7.56 -1.34 -21.41
N LYS A 34 6.32 -1.26 -21.89
CA LYS A 34 5.98 -1.39 -23.32
C LYS A 34 6.67 -0.33 -24.20
N THR A 35 7.08 0.78 -23.59
CA THR A 35 7.80 1.88 -24.25
C THR A 35 9.33 1.75 -24.17
N ALA A 36 9.83 0.73 -23.45
CA ALA A 36 11.27 0.54 -23.28
C ALA A 36 11.92 0.04 -24.60
N PRO A 37 13.16 0.51 -24.92
CA PRO A 37 13.92 -0.04 -26.02
C PRO A 37 14.09 -1.56 -25.90
N GLY A 38 13.89 -2.29 -26.99
CA GLY A 38 13.97 -3.76 -26.99
C GLY A 38 12.79 -4.49 -26.36
N TYR A 39 11.67 -3.80 -26.05
CA TYR A 39 10.47 -4.44 -25.47
C TYR A 39 9.99 -5.64 -26.28
N GLN A 40 9.93 -5.55 -27.61
CA GLN A 40 9.46 -6.64 -28.48
C GLN A 40 10.31 -7.91 -28.39
N GLU A 41 11.60 -7.76 -28.09
CA GLU A 41 12.55 -8.87 -28.00
C GLU A 41 12.69 -9.42 -26.57
N LEU A 42 12.53 -8.56 -25.55
CA LEU A 42 12.88 -8.85 -24.17
C LEU A 42 11.67 -8.86 -23.21
N HIS A 43 10.45 -8.53 -23.65
CA HIS A 43 9.28 -8.39 -22.78
C HIS A 43 8.90 -9.71 -22.06
N GLU A 44 9.25 -10.86 -22.62
CA GLU A 44 9.05 -12.17 -21.98
C GLU A 44 10.13 -12.49 -20.94
N PHE A 45 11.25 -11.77 -20.96
CA PHE A 45 12.35 -11.97 -20.05
C PHE A 45 12.07 -11.32 -18.70
N LYS A 46 11.59 -12.11 -17.76
CA LYS A 46 11.34 -11.67 -16.38
C LYS A 46 12.61 -11.87 -15.55
N VAL A 47 13.35 -10.81 -15.25
CA VAL A 47 14.56 -10.83 -14.42
C VAL A 47 14.34 -11.58 -13.10
N LYS A 48 13.17 -11.42 -12.50
CA LYS A 48 12.78 -12.12 -11.26
C LYS A 48 12.82 -13.66 -11.39
N LYS A 49 12.66 -14.24 -12.58
CA LYS A 49 12.77 -15.70 -12.80
C LYS A 49 14.20 -16.23 -12.60
N ALA A 50 15.22 -15.37 -12.64
CA ALA A 50 16.60 -15.77 -12.38
C ALA A 50 16.90 -16.03 -10.89
N PHE A 51 16.02 -15.61 -10.01
CA PHE A 51 16.13 -15.85 -8.57
C PHE A 51 15.35 -17.14 -8.24
N VAL A 52 16.11 -18.22 -8.08
CA VAL A 52 15.59 -19.59 -7.92
C VAL A 52 15.85 -20.07 -6.50
N ALA A 53 14.90 -20.73 -5.90
CA ALA A 53 15.06 -21.40 -4.61
C ALA A 53 16.06 -22.57 -4.70
N ARG A 54 16.66 -22.95 -3.57
CA ARG A 54 17.46 -24.16 -3.45
C ARG A 54 16.58 -25.42 -3.62
N PRO A 55 17.13 -26.57 -4.04
CA PRO A 55 16.39 -27.82 -4.06
C PRO A 55 15.74 -28.13 -2.69
N GLY A 56 14.46 -28.46 -2.67
CA GLY A 56 13.66 -28.71 -1.46
C GLY A 56 13.26 -27.45 -0.69
N TRP A 57 13.39 -26.27 -1.32
CA TRP A 57 12.98 -24.98 -0.78
C TRP A 57 12.14 -24.23 -1.81
N CYS A 58 11.31 -23.30 -1.36
CA CYS A 58 10.56 -22.37 -2.19
C CYS A 58 10.87 -20.93 -1.80
N ILE A 59 10.63 -20.01 -2.73
CA ILE A 59 10.64 -18.56 -2.46
C ILE A 59 9.23 -18.16 -1.99
N VAL A 60 9.17 -17.45 -0.89
CA VAL A 60 7.94 -16.88 -0.35
C VAL A 60 8.07 -15.37 -0.33
N ASN A 61 7.07 -14.69 -0.89
CA ASN A 61 6.89 -13.24 -0.79
C ASN A 61 5.70 -12.97 0.12
N ALA A 62 5.93 -12.25 1.21
CA ALA A 62 4.89 -11.79 2.13
C ALA A 62 4.74 -10.28 1.99
N ASP A 63 3.61 -9.81 1.45
CA ASP A 63 3.32 -8.41 1.15
C ASP A 63 2.22 -7.86 2.05
N GLN A 64 2.41 -6.63 2.54
CA GLN A 64 1.39 -5.94 3.33
C GLN A 64 0.35 -5.28 2.42
N SER A 65 -0.86 -5.81 2.44
CA SER A 65 -1.95 -5.31 1.61
C SER A 65 -2.34 -3.88 2.00
N GLN A 66 -2.06 -2.93 1.13
CA GLN A 66 -2.44 -1.52 1.25
C GLN A 66 -1.99 -0.86 2.57
N LEU A 67 -0.78 -1.18 3.05
CA LEU A 67 -0.24 -0.76 4.35
C LEU A 67 -0.42 0.74 4.61
N GLU A 68 -0.02 1.59 3.66
CA GLU A 68 -0.06 3.05 3.83
C GLU A 68 -1.48 3.60 3.97
N LEU A 69 -2.45 3.06 3.21
CA LEU A 69 -3.86 3.46 3.35
C LEU A 69 -4.44 3.05 4.70
N ARG A 70 -4.08 1.86 5.20
CA ARG A 70 -4.49 1.39 6.53
C ARG A 70 -3.91 2.26 7.64
N ILE A 71 -2.62 2.58 7.56
CA ILE A 71 -1.96 3.48 8.52
C ILE A 71 -2.59 4.87 8.49
N ALA A 72 -2.83 5.43 7.30
CA ALA A 72 -3.48 6.73 7.16
C ALA A 72 -4.89 6.73 7.78
N GLY A 73 -5.67 5.67 7.54
CA GLY A 73 -7.00 5.48 8.13
C GLY A 73 -6.94 5.38 9.65
N ALA A 74 -6.03 4.57 10.19
CA ALA A 74 -5.88 4.39 11.63
C ALA A 74 -5.40 5.67 12.33
N CYS A 75 -4.38 6.35 11.76
CA CYS A 75 -3.82 7.58 12.35
C CYS A 75 -4.75 8.79 12.25
N SER A 76 -5.54 8.89 11.20
CA SER A 76 -6.51 9.98 11.02
C SER A 76 -7.82 9.75 11.77
N GLY A 77 -8.15 8.50 12.11
CA GLY A 77 -9.48 8.12 12.60
C GLY A 77 -10.58 8.20 11.54
N GLU A 78 -10.23 8.11 10.23
CA GLU A 78 -11.22 8.16 9.15
C GLU A 78 -12.09 6.88 9.18
N GLU A 79 -13.28 7.01 9.74
CA GLU A 79 -14.19 5.88 9.96
C GLU A 79 -14.54 5.11 8.69
N ARG A 80 -14.66 5.81 7.56
CA ARG A 80 -14.98 5.17 6.27
C ARG A 80 -13.86 4.21 5.83
N PHE A 81 -12.59 4.55 6.10
CA PHE A 81 -11.47 3.64 5.86
C PHE A 81 -11.52 2.46 6.81
N ILE A 82 -11.67 2.74 8.11
CA ILE A 82 -11.70 1.72 9.16
C ILE A 82 -12.82 0.71 8.91
N LYS A 83 -14.05 1.18 8.67
CA LYS A 83 -15.21 0.33 8.37
C LYS A 83 -15.01 -0.48 7.08
N SER A 84 -14.45 0.13 6.03
CA SER A 84 -14.20 -0.60 4.77
C SER A 84 -13.25 -1.77 4.97
N TYR A 85 -12.13 -1.56 5.67
CA TYR A 85 -11.16 -2.63 5.92
C TYR A 85 -11.69 -3.69 6.88
N LYS A 86 -12.39 -3.31 7.95
CA LYS A 86 -13.04 -4.25 8.87
C LYS A 86 -14.07 -5.14 8.15
N ASN A 87 -14.80 -4.54 7.23
CA ASN A 87 -15.85 -5.22 6.45
C ASN A 87 -15.34 -5.84 5.14
N LYS A 88 -14.04 -5.89 4.90
CA LYS A 88 -13.41 -6.46 3.68
C LYS A 88 -13.98 -5.87 2.37
N ILE A 89 -14.28 -4.57 2.37
CA ILE A 89 -14.73 -3.83 1.19
C ILE A 89 -13.50 -3.41 0.39
N ASP A 90 -13.54 -3.58 -0.94
CA ASP A 90 -12.45 -3.15 -1.82
C ASP A 90 -12.33 -1.63 -1.81
N MET A 91 -11.33 -1.13 -1.09
CA MET A 91 -11.09 0.29 -0.89
C MET A 91 -10.83 1.05 -2.20
N HIS A 92 -10.21 0.41 -3.19
CA HIS A 92 -9.95 1.04 -4.48
C HIS A 92 -11.23 1.22 -5.31
N SER A 93 -12.14 0.24 -5.29
CA SER A 93 -13.45 0.37 -5.91
C SER A 93 -14.31 1.42 -5.20
N ARG A 94 -14.28 1.46 -3.87
CA ARG A 94 -14.93 2.51 -3.09
C ARG A 94 -14.40 3.90 -3.46
N ASN A 95 -13.09 4.05 -3.53
CA ASN A 95 -12.44 5.31 -3.91
C ASN A 95 -12.75 5.70 -5.36
N ALA A 96 -12.94 4.72 -6.26
CA ALA A 96 -13.42 4.99 -7.62
C ALA A 96 -14.84 5.57 -7.59
N ASN A 97 -15.75 4.95 -6.85
CA ASN A 97 -17.11 5.48 -6.72
C ASN A 97 -17.13 6.92 -6.19
N VAL A 98 -16.37 7.19 -5.13
CA VAL A 98 -16.25 8.53 -4.52
C VAL A 98 -15.66 9.53 -5.51
N SER A 99 -14.52 9.20 -6.15
CA SER A 99 -13.78 10.15 -6.98
C SER A 99 -14.47 10.43 -8.31
N PHE A 100 -15.12 9.42 -8.90
CA PHE A 100 -15.77 9.54 -10.21
C PHE A 100 -17.26 9.83 -10.11
N SER A 101 -17.86 9.73 -8.92
CA SER A 101 -19.33 9.86 -8.72
C SER A 101 -20.08 8.96 -9.69
N LEU A 102 -19.75 7.67 -9.70
CA LEU A 102 -20.32 6.71 -10.64
C LEU A 102 -21.82 6.59 -10.42
N ASP A 103 -22.59 6.78 -11.49
CA ASP A 103 -24.05 6.64 -11.46
C ASP A 103 -24.46 5.16 -11.59
N ILE A 104 -24.43 4.45 -10.46
CA ILE A 104 -24.72 3.02 -10.39
C ILE A 104 -25.94 2.81 -9.50
N SER A 105 -27.01 2.25 -10.08
CA SER A 105 -28.19 1.89 -9.29
C SER A 105 -27.91 0.68 -8.40
N VAL A 106 -28.09 0.86 -7.09
CA VAL A 106 -27.90 -0.20 -6.09
C VAL A 106 -29.18 -0.98 -5.76
N LYS A 107 -30.33 -0.63 -6.37
CA LYS A 107 -31.65 -1.20 -6.08
C LYS A 107 -31.72 -2.74 -6.17
N VAL A 108 -30.98 -3.33 -7.10
CA VAL A 108 -30.91 -4.79 -7.25
C VAL A 108 -30.32 -5.42 -5.99
N TRP A 109 -29.22 -4.89 -5.49
CA TRP A 109 -28.53 -5.41 -4.29
C TRP A 109 -29.28 -5.09 -3.00
N GLU A 110 -30.00 -3.97 -2.95
CA GLU A 110 -30.92 -3.67 -1.85
C GLU A 110 -32.06 -4.70 -1.77
N ASN A 111 -32.61 -5.14 -2.91
CA ASN A 111 -33.63 -6.19 -2.95
C ASN A 111 -33.07 -7.56 -2.58
N GLU A 112 -31.87 -7.93 -3.12
CA GLU A 112 -31.17 -9.15 -2.69
C GLU A 112 -30.92 -9.16 -1.18
N ALA A 113 -30.49 -8.04 -0.60
CA ALA A 113 -30.27 -7.93 0.84
C ALA A 113 -31.54 -8.17 1.66
N LYS A 114 -32.69 -7.63 1.20
CA LYS A 114 -34.02 -7.87 1.83
C LYS A 114 -34.45 -9.34 1.72
N GLU A 115 -34.23 -9.98 0.56
CA GLU A 115 -34.51 -11.40 0.35
C GLU A 115 -33.66 -12.30 1.27
N LEU A 116 -32.44 -11.86 1.61
CA LEU A 116 -31.55 -12.50 2.60
C LEU A 116 -31.97 -12.22 4.06
N GLY A 117 -33.05 -11.46 4.28
CA GLY A 117 -33.54 -11.12 5.62
C GLY A 117 -32.78 -10.00 6.31
N LEU A 118 -31.92 -9.25 5.60
CA LEU A 118 -31.21 -8.12 6.16
C LEU A 118 -32.16 -6.92 6.32
N VAL A 119 -32.09 -6.27 7.49
CA VAL A 119 -32.99 -5.15 7.81
C VAL A 119 -32.51 -3.89 7.10
N PRO A 120 -33.34 -3.25 6.26
CA PRO A 120 -32.99 -2.00 5.59
C PRO A 120 -32.51 -0.93 6.58
N GLY A 121 -31.35 -0.34 6.29
CA GLY A 121 -30.73 0.66 7.15
C GLY A 121 -29.81 0.11 8.24
N SER A 122 -29.81 -1.21 8.51
CA SER A 122 -28.82 -1.83 9.40
C SER A 122 -27.40 -1.76 8.82
N GLU A 123 -26.40 -1.92 9.67
CA GLU A 123 -25.01 -1.95 9.24
C GLU A 123 -24.73 -3.12 8.29
N GLU A 124 -25.26 -4.30 8.59
CA GLU A 124 -25.12 -5.51 7.76
C GLU A 124 -25.72 -5.31 6.36
N PHE A 125 -26.89 -4.67 6.28
CA PHE A 125 -27.53 -4.32 5.01
C PHE A 125 -26.65 -3.39 4.18
N GLN A 126 -26.15 -2.31 4.80
CA GLN A 126 -25.28 -1.34 4.13
C GLN A 126 -23.97 -1.97 3.67
N VAL A 127 -23.34 -2.79 4.50
CA VAL A 127 -22.12 -3.53 4.17
C VAL A 127 -22.34 -4.49 3.01
N TYR A 128 -23.47 -5.20 2.98
CA TYR A 128 -23.82 -6.09 1.88
C TYR A 128 -23.90 -5.34 0.55
N VAL A 129 -24.70 -4.28 0.52
CA VAL A 129 -24.92 -3.46 -0.68
C VAL A 129 -23.60 -2.85 -1.16
N GLU A 130 -22.81 -2.30 -0.24
CA GLU A 130 -21.52 -1.68 -0.58
C GLU A 130 -20.51 -2.70 -1.12
N ARG A 131 -20.48 -3.91 -0.56
CA ARG A 131 -19.65 -5.01 -1.07
C ARG A 131 -19.99 -5.37 -2.51
N LYS A 132 -21.28 -5.52 -2.80
CA LYS A 132 -21.78 -5.81 -4.15
C LYS A 132 -21.45 -4.69 -5.13
N LEU A 133 -21.66 -3.43 -4.73
CA LEU A 133 -21.28 -2.25 -5.52
C LEU A 133 -19.78 -2.26 -5.84
N CYS A 134 -18.92 -2.49 -4.85
CA CYS A 134 -17.48 -2.52 -5.05
C CYS A 134 -17.03 -3.70 -5.95
N GLN A 135 -17.69 -4.87 -5.85
CA GLN A 135 -17.46 -5.98 -6.76
C GLN A 135 -17.87 -5.62 -8.19
N TYR A 136 -19.01 -4.98 -8.37
CA TYR A 136 -19.46 -4.51 -9.67
C TYR A 136 -18.48 -3.50 -10.29
N ILE A 137 -18.01 -2.52 -9.50
CA ILE A 137 -17.02 -1.52 -9.95
C ILE A 137 -15.71 -2.21 -10.35
N LYS A 138 -15.26 -3.18 -9.57
CA LYS A 138 -14.02 -3.92 -9.87
C LYS A 138 -14.06 -4.59 -11.24
N HIS A 139 -15.21 -5.08 -11.68
CA HIS A 139 -15.36 -5.80 -12.94
C HIS A 139 -15.71 -4.86 -14.11
N ASN A 140 -16.54 -3.84 -13.89
CA ASN A 140 -17.09 -3.02 -14.96
C ASN A 140 -16.39 -1.67 -15.14
N PHE A 141 -15.61 -1.21 -14.12
CA PHE A 141 -14.91 0.07 -14.12
C PHE A 141 -13.42 -0.09 -13.73
N PRO A 142 -12.67 -0.99 -14.37
CA PRO A 142 -11.27 -1.27 -14.01
C PRO A 142 -10.36 -0.06 -14.18
N ASP A 143 -10.62 0.80 -15.19
CA ASP A 143 -9.82 1.99 -15.46
C ASP A 143 -10.03 3.06 -14.38
N GLU A 144 -11.28 3.31 -13.98
CA GLU A 144 -11.63 4.23 -12.89
C GLU A 144 -11.07 3.73 -11.56
N ARG A 145 -11.13 2.42 -11.32
CA ARG A 145 -10.54 1.79 -10.13
C ARG A 145 -9.02 1.95 -10.11
N GLN A 146 -8.35 1.79 -11.26
CA GLN A 146 -6.91 1.99 -11.37
C GLN A 146 -6.53 3.47 -11.20
N ALA A 147 -7.31 4.39 -11.79
CA ALA A 147 -7.13 5.82 -11.60
C ALA A 147 -7.35 6.24 -10.13
N ALA A 148 -8.37 5.68 -9.46
CA ALA A 148 -8.64 5.93 -8.05
C ALA A 148 -7.50 5.49 -7.12
N LYS A 149 -6.71 4.47 -7.49
CA LYS A 149 -5.44 4.14 -6.82
C LYS A 149 -4.49 5.34 -6.84
N SER A 150 -4.25 5.91 -8.00
CA SER A 150 -3.37 7.08 -8.17
C SER A 150 -3.90 8.30 -7.43
N VAL A 151 -5.23 8.51 -7.42
CA VAL A 151 -5.87 9.60 -6.65
C VAL A 151 -5.62 9.41 -5.16
N SER A 152 -5.87 8.21 -4.62
CA SER A 152 -5.72 7.92 -3.19
C SER A 152 -4.29 8.12 -2.72
N PHE A 153 -3.32 7.51 -3.40
CA PHE A 153 -1.90 7.68 -3.07
C PHE A 153 -1.43 9.10 -3.34
N GLY A 154 -1.88 9.73 -4.43
CA GLY A 154 -1.56 11.11 -4.75
C GLY A 154 -1.96 12.07 -3.62
N ILE A 155 -3.15 11.90 -3.04
CA ILE A 155 -3.64 12.74 -1.94
C ILE A 155 -2.87 12.44 -0.65
N LEU A 156 -2.60 11.18 -0.34
CA LEU A 156 -1.76 10.84 0.81
C LEU A 156 -0.39 11.49 0.75
N TYR A 157 0.14 11.71 -0.47
CA TYR A 157 1.45 12.32 -0.69
C TYR A 157 1.41 13.81 -1.03
N GLY A 158 0.24 14.44 -0.93
CA GLY A 158 0.09 15.88 -1.22
C GLY A 158 0.33 16.23 -2.68
N MET A 159 0.01 15.34 -3.60
CA MET A 159 0.17 15.54 -5.02
C MET A 159 -0.81 16.61 -5.53
N SER A 160 -0.33 17.50 -6.41
CA SER A 160 -1.16 18.48 -7.09
C SER A 160 -1.92 17.85 -8.27
N GLN A 161 -2.93 18.55 -8.77
CA GLN A 161 -3.66 18.16 -9.97
C GLN A 161 -2.74 17.95 -11.19
N TRP A 162 -1.69 18.74 -11.33
CA TRP A 162 -0.68 18.62 -12.39
C TRP A 162 0.14 17.32 -12.24
N GLY A 163 0.54 17.02 -10.99
CA GLY A 163 1.26 15.78 -10.68
C GLY A 163 0.40 14.55 -10.92
N LEU A 164 -0.88 14.60 -10.52
CA LEU A 164 -1.83 13.51 -10.72
C LEU A 164 -2.10 13.29 -12.21
N ALA A 165 -2.33 14.34 -12.99
CA ALA A 165 -2.53 14.23 -14.44
C ALA A 165 -1.32 13.59 -15.12
N LYS A 166 -0.10 13.99 -14.73
CA LYS A 166 1.13 13.39 -15.24
C LYS A 166 1.21 11.89 -14.88
N ASP A 167 1.01 11.53 -13.61
CA ASP A 167 1.08 10.13 -13.13
C ASP A 167 0.07 9.23 -13.87
N LEU A 168 -1.17 9.70 -14.03
CA LEU A 168 -2.22 8.98 -14.74
C LEU A 168 -1.90 8.81 -16.22
N ASN A 169 -1.36 9.84 -16.87
CA ASN A 169 -0.99 9.79 -18.29
C ASN A 169 0.22 8.89 -18.53
N ASP A 170 1.22 8.92 -17.64
CA ASP A 170 2.40 8.05 -17.74
C ASP A 170 1.99 6.58 -17.59
N LYS A 171 1.20 6.24 -16.55
CA LYS A 171 0.67 4.89 -16.34
C LYS A 171 -0.26 4.43 -17.46
N GLY A 172 -1.13 5.33 -17.96
CA GLY A 172 -2.02 5.05 -19.08
C GLY A 172 -1.24 4.71 -20.35
N ARG A 173 -0.18 5.45 -20.65
CA ARG A 173 0.70 5.20 -21.79
C ARG A 173 1.37 3.84 -21.71
N ASP A 174 1.90 3.49 -20.52
CA ASP A 174 2.53 2.19 -20.27
C ASP A 174 1.53 1.03 -20.41
N ALA A 175 0.26 1.26 -20.07
CA ALA A 175 -0.83 0.30 -20.25
C ALA A 175 -1.41 0.29 -21.69
N GLY A 176 -0.96 1.20 -22.57
CA GLY A 176 -1.50 1.33 -23.94
C GLY A 176 -2.85 2.05 -24.01
N SER A 177 -3.25 2.78 -22.98
CA SER A 177 -4.47 3.60 -22.96
C SER A 177 -4.30 4.84 -23.86
N ARG A 178 -5.38 5.20 -24.55
CA ARG A 178 -5.46 6.43 -25.35
C ARG A 178 -6.05 7.61 -24.57
N ARG A 179 -6.53 7.37 -23.35
CA ARG A 179 -7.11 8.43 -22.51
C ARG A 179 -6.02 9.39 -22.05
N ILE A 180 -6.30 10.68 -22.21
CA ILE A 180 -5.45 11.77 -21.71
C ILE A 180 -6.21 12.47 -20.59
N TRP A 181 -5.59 12.52 -19.42
CA TRP A 181 -6.12 13.20 -18.25
C TRP A 181 -5.65 14.66 -18.21
N THR A 182 -6.59 15.58 -18.07
CA THR A 182 -6.29 17.01 -17.92
C THR A 182 -6.12 17.37 -16.43
N PRO A 183 -5.34 18.40 -16.09
CA PRO A 183 -5.26 18.89 -14.72
C PRO A 183 -6.61 19.30 -14.13
N GLU A 184 -7.55 19.78 -14.92
CA GLU A 184 -8.88 20.20 -14.46
C GLU A 184 -9.74 18.97 -14.07
N GLU A 185 -9.73 17.92 -14.87
CA GLU A 185 -10.37 16.64 -14.49
C GLU A 185 -9.77 16.13 -13.18
N CYS A 186 -8.43 16.12 -13.05
CA CYS A 186 -7.74 15.67 -11.84
C CYS A 186 -8.05 16.52 -10.62
N LYS A 187 -8.26 17.83 -10.78
CA LYS A 187 -8.74 18.73 -9.72
C LYS A 187 -10.11 18.29 -9.22
N GLY A 188 -11.03 17.95 -10.13
CA GLY A 188 -12.35 17.43 -9.78
C GLY A 188 -12.27 16.12 -9.01
N LEU A 189 -11.41 15.17 -9.44
CA LEU A 189 -11.19 13.91 -8.72
C LEU A 189 -10.66 14.14 -7.30
N ILE A 190 -9.67 15.03 -7.16
CA ILE A 190 -9.08 15.39 -5.85
C ILE A 190 -10.14 16.03 -4.94
N SER A 191 -10.97 16.94 -5.47
CA SER A 191 -12.03 17.60 -4.69
C SER A 191 -13.01 16.60 -4.12
N ARG A 192 -13.60 15.76 -4.97
CA ARG A 192 -14.55 14.72 -4.56
C ARG A 192 -13.95 13.74 -3.55
N PHE A 193 -12.70 13.32 -3.74
CA PHE A 193 -12.02 12.48 -2.76
C PHE A 193 -11.91 13.18 -1.40
N LYS A 194 -11.49 14.44 -1.38
CA LYS A 194 -11.38 15.24 -0.14
C LYS A 194 -12.72 15.40 0.56
N GLU A 195 -13.77 15.65 -0.18
CA GLU A 195 -15.14 15.75 0.34
C GLU A 195 -15.63 14.38 0.89
N GLY A 196 -15.21 13.30 0.24
CA GLY A 196 -15.51 11.94 0.67
C GLY A 196 -14.82 11.50 1.96
N TYR A 197 -13.66 12.11 2.31
CA TYR A 197 -12.83 11.73 3.46
C TYR A 197 -12.39 12.94 4.29
N PRO A 198 -13.34 13.68 4.89
CA PRO A 198 -13.06 14.95 5.57
C PRO A 198 -12.15 14.81 6.78
N THR A 199 -12.25 13.70 7.54
CA THR A 199 -11.44 13.45 8.74
C THR A 199 -9.97 13.24 8.35
N LEU A 200 -9.70 12.51 7.28
CA LEU A 200 -8.35 12.34 6.74
C LEU A 200 -7.73 13.70 6.34
N ILE A 201 -8.51 14.55 5.67
CA ILE A 201 -8.04 15.86 5.20
C ILE A 201 -7.82 16.84 6.36
N ALA A 202 -8.69 16.81 7.38
CA ALA A 202 -8.50 17.58 8.61
C ALA A 202 -7.20 17.17 9.31
N TRP A 203 -6.95 15.87 9.47
CA TRP A 203 -5.72 15.34 10.04
C TRP A 203 -4.47 15.79 9.25
N GLN A 204 -4.49 15.72 7.93
CA GLN A 204 -3.37 16.22 7.10
C GLN A 204 -3.13 17.73 7.31
N THR A 205 -4.21 18.52 7.44
CA THR A 205 -4.14 19.96 7.70
C THR A 205 -3.51 20.23 9.05
N ASP A 206 -3.86 19.45 10.06
CA ASP A 206 -3.30 19.58 11.41
C ASP A 206 -1.82 19.19 11.47
N LEU A 207 -1.39 18.18 10.71
CA LEU A 207 0.03 17.84 10.56
C LEU A 207 0.84 19.00 9.96
N ILE A 208 0.31 19.64 8.92
CA ILE A 208 0.97 20.83 8.32
C ILE A 208 1.03 21.98 9.32
N ARG A 209 -0.07 22.25 10.05
CA ARG A 209 -0.14 23.29 11.07
C ARG A 209 0.87 23.04 12.20
N PHE A 210 0.94 21.80 12.67
CA PHE A 210 1.92 21.36 13.66
C PHE A 210 3.36 21.57 13.15
N ALA A 211 3.65 21.10 11.92
CA ALA A 211 4.98 21.21 11.33
C ALA A 211 5.41 22.70 11.16
N ARG A 212 4.52 23.57 10.71
CA ARG A 212 4.79 25.02 10.60
C ARG A 212 5.13 25.65 11.96
N LYS A 213 4.46 25.21 13.04
CA LYS A 213 4.70 25.70 14.39
C LYS A 213 6.03 25.18 14.96
N HIS A 214 6.29 23.88 14.84
CA HIS A 214 7.35 23.19 15.55
C HIS A 214 8.61 22.90 14.71
N GLY A 215 8.54 22.99 13.38
CA GLY A 215 9.67 22.74 12.48
C GLY A 215 9.93 21.25 12.20
N TYR A 216 9.07 20.34 12.65
CA TYR A 216 9.16 18.90 12.43
C TYR A 216 7.79 18.25 12.35
N THR A 217 7.76 17.02 11.83
CA THR A 217 6.63 16.09 11.91
C THR A 217 7.04 14.82 12.65
N TYR A 218 6.09 13.95 13.00
CA TYR A 218 6.37 12.72 13.74
C TYR A 218 5.45 11.59 13.32
N THR A 219 5.90 10.33 13.52
CA THR A 219 5.09 9.13 13.34
C THR A 219 4.34 8.78 14.61
N CYS A 220 3.33 7.88 14.51
CA CYS A 220 2.65 7.31 15.67
C CYS A 220 3.61 6.51 16.60
N PHE A 221 4.80 6.15 16.12
CA PHE A 221 5.89 5.54 16.92
C PHE A 221 6.83 6.56 17.58
N GLY A 222 6.57 7.87 17.41
CA GLY A 222 7.39 8.94 17.99
C GLY A 222 8.64 9.32 17.22
N ARG A 223 8.91 8.71 16.06
CA ARG A 223 10.02 9.11 15.19
C ARG A 223 9.78 10.52 14.67
N ARG A 224 10.76 11.41 14.85
CA ARG A 224 10.70 12.81 14.38
C ARG A 224 11.47 12.99 13.09
N ARG A 225 10.90 13.81 12.20
CA ARG A 225 11.58 14.30 11.00
C ARG A 225 11.55 15.83 11.00
N TYR A 226 12.73 16.44 11.03
CA TYR A 226 12.86 17.89 10.92
C TYR A 226 12.62 18.36 9.49
N LEU A 227 11.97 19.50 9.34
CA LEU A 227 11.52 20.07 8.08
C LEU A 227 12.06 21.51 7.93
N PRO A 228 13.36 21.70 7.65
CA PRO A 228 13.98 23.04 7.63
C PRO A 228 13.34 23.98 6.60
N GLY A 229 12.77 23.42 5.51
CA GLY A 229 12.07 24.20 4.49
C GLY A 229 10.68 24.71 4.87
N ILE A 230 10.09 24.25 6.00
CA ILE A 230 8.67 24.52 6.35
C ILE A 230 8.38 26.01 6.63
N LYS A 231 9.40 26.75 7.07
CA LYS A 231 9.34 28.19 7.35
C LYS A 231 10.00 29.04 6.25
N SER A 232 10.36 28.44 5.12
CA SER A 232 11.03 29.15 4.03
C SER A 232 10.07 30.12 3.32
N ASP A 233 10.57 31.26 2.93
CA ASP A 233 9.86 32.23 2.06
C ASP A 233 9.80 31.74 0.60
N LYS A 234 10.66 30.81 0.22
CA LYS A 234 10.66 30.17 -1.11
C LYS A 234 9.52 29.17 -1.19
N TRP A 235 8.47 29.48 -1.97
CA TRP A 235 7.27 28.69 -2.13
C TRP A 235 7.56 27.20 -2.38
N LYS A 236 8.51 26.88 -3.27
CA LYS A 236 8.87 25.50 -3.60
C LYS A 236 9.36 24.72 -2.38
N LEU A 237 10.28 25.29 -1.60
CA LEU A 237 10.82 24.65 -0.40
C LEU A 237 9.74 24.43 0.66
N LYS A 238 8.87 25.42 0.84
CA LYS A 238 7.74 25.36 1.78
C LYS A 238 6.75 24.26 1.36
N SER A 239 6.33 24.26 0.09
CA SER A 239 5.41 23.24 -0.46
C SER A 239 6.00 21.83 -0.36
N ASP A 240 7.30 21.65 -0.63
CA ASP A 240 7.97 20.37 -0.46
C ASP A 240 7.98 19.90 1.00
N ALA A 241 8.24 20.81 1.94
CA ALA A 241 8.22 20.51 3.37
C ALA A 241 6.80 20.18 3.87
N GLU A 242 5.76 20.84 3.37
CA GLU A 242 4.37 20.53 3.69
C GLU A 242 3.98 19.13 3.19
N ARG A 243 4.38 18.74 1.98
CA ARG A 243 4.23 17.36 1.50
C ARG A 243 4.97 16.35 2.38
N GLN A 244 6.19 16.67 2.79
CA GLN A 244 6.94 15.82 3.71
C GLN A 244 6.27 15.72 5.09
N ALA A 245 5.60 16.77 5.55
CA ALA A 245 4.87 16.77 6.82
C ALA A 245 3.73 15.75 6.84
N ILE A 246 2.99 15.58 5.75
CA ILE A 246 1.89 14.62 5.64
C ILE A 246 2.34 13.22 5.25
N ASN A 247 3.42 13.09 4.45
CA ASN A 247 3.92 11.80 4.01
C ASN A 247 4.64 11.02 5.10
N THR A 248 5.47 11.71 5.89
CA THR A 248 6.31 11.06 6.90
C THR A 248 5.52 10.24 7.91
N PRO A 249 4.40 10.73 8.50
CA PRO A 249 3.61 9.94 9.43
C PRO A 249 3.11 8.62 8.86
N VAL A 250 2.85 8.55 7.56
CA VAL A 250 2.36 7.34 6.89
C VAL A 250 3.52 6.43 6.47
N GLN A 251 4.45 6.93 5.66
CA GLN A 251 5.54 6.13 5.11
C GLN A 251 6.51 5.61 6.17
N SER A 252 6.87 6.48 7.13
CA SER A 252 7.80 6.07 8.19
C SER A 252 7.12 5.12 9.17
N ALA A 253 5.83 5.31 9.47
CA ALA A 253 5.10 4.36 10.29
C ALA A 253 4.95 3.00 9.59
N GLY A 254 4.74 2.97 8.26
CA GLY A 254 4.75 1.74 7.47
C GLY A 254 6.07 1.00 7.57
N SER A 255 7.18 1.73 7.47
CA SER A 255 8.50 1.15 7.67
C SER A 255 8.70 0.57 9.06
N ASP A 256 8.32 1.32 10.11
CA ASP A 256 8.44 0.87 11.49
C ASP A 256 7.56 -0.36 11.76
N PHE A 257 6.35 -0.39 11.19
CA PHE A 257 5.42 -1.51 11.28
C PHE A 257 5.99 -2.77 10.63
N MET A 258 6.49 -2.65 9.38
CA MET A 258 7.14 -3.75 8.66
C MET A 258 8.36 -4.28 9.42
N MET A 259 9.21 -3.40 9.92
CA MET A 259 10.42 -3.80 10.64
C MET A 259 10.08 -4.52 11.95
N ALA A 260 9.03 -4.09 12.66
CA ALA A 260 8.54 -4.81 13.83
C ALA A 260 8.07 -6.23 13.45
N GLY A 261 7.33 -6.36 12.34
CA GLY A 261 6.92 -7.66 11.81
C GLY A 261 8.10 -8.56 11.45
N VAL A 262 9.11 -8.03 10.76
CA VAL A 262 10.34 -8.77 10.40
C VAL A 262 11.10 -9.24 11.64
N VAL A 263 11.26 -8.37 12.65
CA VAL A 263 11.89 -8.74 13.92
C VAL A 263 11.10 -9.83 14.64
N ASN A 264 9.76 -9.75 14.62
CA ASN A 264 8.93 -10.80 15.22
C ASN A 264 9.04 -12.12 14.43
N MET A 265 9.13 -12.07 13.11
CA MET A 265 9.42 -13.27 12.30
C MET A 265 10.76 -13.89 12.67
N ASP A 266 11.80 -13.08 12.82
CA ASP A 266 13.14 -13.53 13.21
C ASP A 266 13.15 -14.22 14.57
N GLN A 267 12.35 -13.72 15.51
CA GLN A 267 12.25 -14.26 16.87
C GLN A 267 11.40 -15.54 16.99
N ASN A 268 10.46 -15.78 16.07
CA ASN A 268 9.46 -16.84 16.21
C ASN A 268 9.60 -17.96 15.16
N LEU A 269 10.39 -17.77 14.11
CA LEU A 269 10.58 -18.75 13.04
C LEU A 269 11.86 -19.57 13.22
N ASP A 270 11.82 -20.82 12.76
CA ASP A 270 12.97 -21.75 12.79
C ASP A 270 14.01 -21.40 11.72
N HIS A 271 15.15 -20.86 12.14
CA HIS A 271 16.23 -20.45 11.25
C HIS A 271 16.87 -21.60 10.46
N ASP A 272 16.66 -22.85 10.82
CA ASP A 272 17.11 -24.01 10.00
C ASP A 272 16.17 -24.30 8.83
N LYS A 273 14.95 -23.75 8.87
CA LYS A 273 13.88 -24.00 7.89
C LYS A 273 13.54 -22.79 7.04
N PHE A 274 14.00 -21.59 7.38
CA PHE A 274 13.80 -20.40 6.57
C PHE A 274 15.04 -19.49 6.52
N ARG A 275 15.07 -18.58 5.55
CA ARG A 275 16.10 -17.53 5.41
C ARG A 275 15.46 -16.26 4.87
N PHE A 276 15.77 -15.13 5.47
CA PHE A 276 15.49 -13.84 4.83
C PHE A 276 16.35 -13.67 3.59
N CYS A 277 15.73 -13.25 2.48
CA CYS A 277 16.42 -12.95 1.23
C CYS A 277 16.50 -11.45 0.96
N ALA A 278 15.37 -10.75 1.09
CA ALA A 278 15.28 -9.31 0.86
C ALA A 278 14.02 -8.72 1.52
N THR A 279 14.03 -7.40 1.72
CA THR A 279 12.82 -6.61 1.94
C THR A 279 12.63 -5.72 0.72
N VAL A 280 11.43 -5.68 0.16
CA VAL A 280 11.13 -4.89 -1.04
C VAL A 280 9.89 -4.06 -0.76
N HIS A 281 10.08 -2.76 -0.49
CA HIS A 281 9.02 -1.84 -0.08
C HIS A 281 8.27 -2.34 1.17
N ASP A 282 7.02 -2.77 0.99
CA ASP A 282 6.13 -3.24 2.04
C ASP A 282 6.05 -4.80 2.06
N SER A 283 7.03 -5.48 1.44
CA SER A 283 7.11 -6.94 1.40
C SER A 283 8.43 -7.50 1.93
N VAL A 284 8.37 -8.75 2.37
CA VAL A 284 9.51 -9.56 2.78
C VAL A 284 9.61 -10.78 1.89
N VAL A 285 10.79 -11.01 1.31
CA VAL A 285 11.09 -12.18 0.51
C VAL A 285 11.94 -13.15 1.33
N CYS A 286 11.46 -14.37 1.46
CA CYS A 286 12.14 -15.44 2.19
C CYS A 286 12.36 -16.65 1.30
N GLU A 287 13.34 -17.47 1.65
CA GLU A 287 13.52 -18.82 1.16
C GLU A 287 13.10 -19.79 2.28
N VAL A 288 12.15 -20.70 2.04
CA VAL A 288 11.51 -21.54 3.05
C VAL A 288 11.57 -22.99 2.60
N ARG A 289 11.83 -23.94 3.52
CA ARG A 289 11.73 -25.38 3.22
C ARG A 289 10.29 -25.75 2.87
N GLU A 290 10.09 -26.52 1.80
CA GLU A 290 8.78 -26.92 1.32
C GLU A 290 7.91 -27.56 2.42
N GLY A 291 8.45 -28.48 3.21
CA GLY A 291 7.73 -29.13 4.32
C GLY A 291 7.47 -28.22 5.54
N TYR A 292 7.91 -26.96 5.51
CA TYR A 292 7.68 -25.96 6.57
C TYR A 292 6.79 -24.81 6.13
N LEU A 293 6.31 -24.83 4.91
CA LEU A 293 5.64 -23.66 4.29
C LEU A 293 4.35 -23.27 5.03
N ASP A 294 3.49 -24.23 5.38
CA ASP A 294 2.23 -23.94 6.10
C ASP A 294 2.49 -23.32 7.47
N GLU A 295 3.39 -23.92 8.26
CA GLU A 295 3.76 -23.42 9.57
C GLU A 295 4.42 -22.04 9.46
N PHE A 296 5.31 -21.85 8.48
CA PHE A 296 5.94 -20.56 8.21
C PHE A 296 4.90 -19.49 7.93
N VAL A 297 3.95 -19.74 7.03
CA VAL A 297 2.92 -18.74 6.67
C VAL A 297 2.02 -18.43 7.85
N GLN A 298 1.64 -19.42 8.65
CA GLN A 298 0.82 -19.21 9.85
C GLN A 298 1.51 -18.30 10.87
N ILE A 299 2.79 -18.54 11.17
CA ILE A 299 3.58 -17.73 12.11
C ILE A 299 3.86 -16.35 11.52
N ALA A 300 4.33 -16.28 10.28
CA ALA A 300 4.68 -15.04 9.61
C ALA A 300 3.46 -14.11 9.46
N LYS A 301 2.28 -14.67 9.19
CA LYS A 301 1.01 -13.93 9.15
C LYS A 301 0.74 -13.24 10.48
N GLY A 302 0.80 -13.96 11.60
CA GLY A 302 0.63 -13.35 12.91
C GLY A 302 1.65 -12.25 13.21
N CYS A 303 2.91 -12.46 12.83
CA CYS A 303 3.98 -11.47 13.02
C CYS A 303 3.79 -10.21 12.17
N LEU A 304 3.25 -10.34 10.96
CA LEU A 304 3.07 -9.23 10.03
C LEU A 304 1.72 -8.51 10.20
N GLU A 305 0.65 -9.21 10.57
CA GLU A 305 -0.68 -8.60 10.77
C GLU A 305 -0.83 -7.95 12.13
N GLU A 306 -0.19 -8.52 13.18
CA GLU A 306 -0.21 -8.01 14.55
C GLU A 306 1.21 -7.91 15.13
N PRO A 307 2.10 -7.11 14.53
CA PRO A 307 3.47 -7.00 15.01
C PRO A 307 3.51 -6.45 16.45
N ARG A 308 4.52 -6.91 17.20
CA ARG A 308 4.70 -6.58 18.60
C ARG A 308 6.01 -5.81 18.82
N ILE A 309 5.94 -4.82 19.71
CA ILE A 309 7.10 -4.09 20.21
C ILE A 309 7.12 -4.27 21.72
N ASN A 310 8.22 -4.77 22.27
CA ASN A 310 8.35 -5.10 23.69
C ASN A 310 7.20 -6.01 24.22
N GLY A 311 6.81 -7.00 23.40
CA GLY A 311 5.76 -7.98 23.74
C GLY A 311 4.31 -7.46 23.57
N ARG A 312 4.10 -6.17 23.26
CA ARG A 312 2.77 -5.56 23.08
C ARG A 312 2.44 -5.39 21.61
N VAL A 313 1.24 -5.76 21.23
CA VAL A 313 0.71 -5.49 19.87
C VAL A 313 0.73 -3.99 19.62
N ILE A 314 1.09 -3.59 18.41
CA ILE A 314 1.09 -2.19 18.00
C ILE A 314 -0.34 -1.64 18.05
N PRO A 315 -0.60 -0.48 18.72
CA PRO A 315 -1.96 0.05 18.92
C PRO A 315 -2.76 0.30 17.63
N LEU A 316 -2.10 0.48 16.50
CA LEU A 316 -2.79 0.60 15.20
C LEU A 316 -3.62 -0.64 14.86
N CYS A 317 -3.21 -1.83 15.31
CA CYS A 317 -3.90 -3.09 15.05
C CYS A 317 -5.24 -3.20 15.81
N GLU A 318 -5.40 -2.49 16.92
CA GLU A 318 -6.67 -2.43 17.67
C GLU A 318 -7.76 -1.67 16.88
N VAL A 319 -7.34 -0.70 16.08
CA VAL A 319 -8.24 0.18 15.31
C VAL A 319 -8.47 -0.36 13.91
N MET A 320 -7.41 -0.86 13.26
CA MET A 320 -7.38 -1.20 11.86
C MET A 320 -6.85 -2.63 11.66
N PRO A 321 -7.56 -3.51 10.93
CA PRO A 321 -7.00 -4.80 10.56
C PRO A 321 -5.87 -4.59 9.53
N PHE A 322 -4.71 -5.19 9.77
CA PHE A 322 -3.64 -5.32 8.78
C PHE A 322 -3.71 -6.72 8.17
N VAL A 323 -3.34 -6.85 6.92
CA VAL A 323 -3.46 -8.12 6.18
C VAL A 323 -2.17 -8.35 5.40
N ALA A 324 -1.55 -9.50 5.62
CA ALA A 324 -0.41 -9.97 4.86
C ALA A 324 -0.87 -10.99 3.80
N GLU A 325 -0.48 -10.77 2.56
CA GLU A 325 -0.75 -11.63 1.42
C GLU A 325 0.51 -12.42 1.11
N PHE A 326 0.37 -13.73 0.89
CA PHE A 326 1.49 -14.63 0.66
C PHE A 326 1.45 -15.18 -0.75
N GLU A 327 2.61 -15.21 -1.37
CA GLU A 327 2.86 -15.87 -2.65
C GLU A 327 4.05 -16.81 -2.49
N ALA A 328 3.99 -18.00 -3.06
CA ALA A 328 5.06 -18.98 -3.01
C ALA A 328 5.34 -19.60 -4.39
N GLY A 329 6.58 -20.04 -4.61
CA GLY A 329 6.99 -20.70 -5.85
C GLY A 329 8.47 -20.99 -5.92
N ASP A 330 8.90 -21.70 -6.96
CA ASP A 330 10.30 -22.10 -7.17
C ASP A 330 11.20 -20.93 -7.53
N THR A 331 10.64 -19.88 -8.13
CA THR A 331 11.38 -18.66 -8.51
C THR A 331 10.62 -17.42 -8.10
N TYR A 332 11.34 -16.33 -7.84
CA TYR A 332 10.71 -15.03 -7.52
C TYR A 332 9.86 -14.46 -8.68
N GLY A 333 10.04 -14.98 -9.90
CA GLY A 333 9.27 -14.56 -11.08
C GLY A 333 8.05 -15.42 -11.41
N THR A 334 7.80 -16.50 -10.64
CA THR A 334 6.72 -17.48 -10.85
C THR A 334 5.95 -17.77 -9.56
N LEU A 335 5.86 -16.77 -8.68
CA LEU A 335 5.09 -16.90 -7.44
C LEU A 335 3.60 -16.99 -7.74
N ASN A 336 2.89 -17.81 -6.98
CA ASN A 336 1.44 -17.94 -6.99
C ASN A 336 0.89 -17.61 -5.61
N GLU A 337 -0.32 -17.09 -5.54
CA GLU A 337 -1.02 -16.84 -4.28
C GLU A 337 -1.05 -18.12 -3.44
N TYR A 338 -0.66 -17.98 -2.17
CA TYR A 338 -0.63 -19.07 -1.21
C TYR A 338 -1.58 -18.77 -0.04
N LYS A 339 -2.53 -19.68 0.16
CA LYS A 339 -3.55 -19.59 1.23
C LYS A 339 -3.51 -20.85 2.07
N ILE A 340 -3.56 -20.68 3.38
CA ILE A 340 -3.80 -21.73 4.36
C ILE A 340 -5.28 -21.74 4.71
#